data_3ecf8824d132d3c190e84c03346e62a8
#
_entry.id   3ecf8824d132d3c190e84c03346e62a8
#
_cell.length_a   1.000
_cell.length_b   1.000
_cell.length_c   1.000
_cell.angle_alpha   90.00
_cell.angle_beta   90.00
_cell.angle_gamma   90.00
#
_symmetry.space_group_name_H-M   'P 1'
#
loop_
_entity.id
_entity.type
_entity.pdbx_description
1 polymer ?
#
loop_
_entity_poly.entity_id
_entity_poly.type
_entity_poly.pdbx_seq_one_letter_code
_entity_poly.pdbx_strand_id
1 'polypeptide(L)'
;MVNTARRYGRVVSGGSQRVLQDYRGTVLRCWNGSYGKVKSINVNVGPMSKPCNLPPENVPGDMNWEMWLGPAPWAPYNSKRCSGNFSTSGNSWRSYIDYSGGGMTDWGAHHFGGATFAVDVRELQPKEVILDEKDGKKFVSLRYPNGMEITHNKPGVGQMHVGRDNV
;
A
#
# COMPACT_ATOMS: atom_id res chain seq x y z
N MET A 1 11.41 15.65 -2.11
CA MET A 1 11.44 15.38 -3.57
C MET A 1 10.54 16.35 -4.34
N VAL A 2 9.21 16.44 -4.09
CA VAL A 2 8.29 17.34 -4.84
C VAL A 2 8.74 18.80 -4.77
N ASN A 3 9.01 19.33 -3.58
CA ASN A 3 9.46 20.73 -3.43
C ASN A 3 10.81 20.99 -4.11
N THR A 4 11.71 20.02 -4.10
CA THR A 4 13.00 20.11 -4.79
C THR A 4 12.81 20.16 -6.30
N ALA A 5 11.96 19.26 -6.83
CA ALA A 5 11.64 19.23 -8.25
C ALA A 5 11.04 20.57 -8.72
N ARG A 6 10.08 21.11 -7.97
CA ARG A 6 9.46 22.41 -8.27
C ARG A 6 10.48 23.55 -8.22
N ARG A 7 11.34 23.57 -7.20
CA ARG A 7 12.38 24.59 -7.04
C ARG A 7 13.34 24.62 -8.23
N TYR A 8 13.69 23.48 -8.77
CA TYR A 8 14.64 23.38 -9.87
C TYR A 8 13.99 23.19 -11.25
N GLY A 9 12.67 23.35 -11.36
CA GLY A 9 11.95 23.19 -12.62
C GLY A 9 12.11 21.82 -13.26
N ARG A 10 12.22 20.76 -12.46
CA ARG A 10 12.41 19.39 -12.94
C ARG A 10 11.14 18.58 -12.85
N VAL A 11 10.94 17.69 -13.84
CA VAL A 11 9.83 16.75 -13.83
C VAL A 11 10.24 15.52 -13.03
N VAL A 12 9.41 15.16 -12.04
CA VAL A 12 9.54 13.94 -11.26
C VAL A 12 8.19 13.24 -11.27
N SER A 13 8.16 11.98 -11.66
CA SER A 13 6.97 11.14 -11.67
C SER A 13 7.23 9.86 -10.92
N GLY A 14 6.33 9.53 -9.98
CA GLY A 14 6.26 8.22 -9.35
C GLY A 14 5.31 7.32 -10.12
N GLY A 15 5.71 6.08 -10.41
CA GLY A 15 4.84 5.12 -11.06
C GLY A 15 3.85 4.49 -10.09
N SER A 16 2.60 4.31 -10.52
CA SER A 16 1.63 3.44 -9.84
C SER A 16 1.17 2.37 -10.82
N GLN A 17 1.77 1.22 -10.73
CA GLN A 17 1.63 0.13 -11.69
C GLN A 17 0.17 -0.33 -11.87
N ARG A 18 -0.65 -0.27 -10.83
CA ARG A 18 -1.95 -0.92 -10.78
C ARG A 18 -3.14 -0.03 -11.10
N VAL A 19 -3.04 1.28 -10.84
CA VAL A 19 -4.20 2.19 -10.89
C VAL A 19 -4.83 2.26 -12.29
N LEU A 20 -4.00 2.36 -13.33
CA LEU A 20 -4.45 2.44 -14.72
C LEU A 20 -4.37 1.10 -15.49
N GLN A 21 -4.01 0.02 -14.82
CA GLN A 21 -4.00 -1.33 -15.36
C GLN A 21 -5.08 -2.18 -14.70
N ASP A 22 -4.74 -2.89 -13.64
CA ASP A 22 -5.64 -3.86 -12.98
C ASP A 22 -6.92 -3.21 -12.43
N TYR A 23 -6.84 -1.96 -11.92
CA TYR A 23 -7.99 -1.26 -11.35
C TYR A 23 -8.72 -0.38 -12.34
N ARG A 24 -8.21 -0.21 -13.57
CA ARG A 24 -8.78 0.68 -14.57
C ARG A 24 -10.27 0.44 -14.80
N GLY A 25 -10.70 -0.82 -14.93
CA GLY A 25 -12.10 -1.16 -15.15
C GLY A 25 -13.01 -0.68 -14.02
N THR A 26 -12.59 -0.88 -12.77
CA THR A 26 -13.33 -0.42 -11.58
C THR A 26 -13.35 1.10 -11.48
N VAL A 27 -12.21 1.75 -11.71
CA VAL A 27 -12.09 3.20 -11.71
C VAL A 27 -13.03 3.84 -12.73
N LEU A 28 -13.03 3.35 -13.97
CA LEU A 28 -13.90 3.87 -15.02
C LEU A 28 -15.39 3.66 -14.71
N ARG A 29 -15.75 2.54 -14.07
CA ARG A 29 -17.13 2.31 -13.63
C ARG A 29 -17.57 3.21 -12.49
N CYS A 30 -16.64 3.59 -11.60
CA CYS A 30 -16.91 4.62 -10.59
C CYS A 30 -17.15 5.98 -11.26
N TRP A 31 -16.27 6.36 -12.19
CA TRP A 31 -16.32 7.69 -12.82
C TRP A 31 -17.53 7.89 -13.75
N ASN A 32 -17.93 6.87 -14.48
CA ASN A 32 -19.12 6.94 -15.34
C ASN A 32 -20.44 6.62 -14.64
N GLY A 33 -20.41 6.47 -13.32
CA GLY A 33 -21.60 6.27 -12.50
C GLY A 33 -22.23 4.88 -12.59
N SER A 34 -21.57 3.88 -13.19
CA SER A 34 -22.11 2.51 -13.31
C SER A 34 -22.42 1.86 -11.97
N TYR A 35 -21.76 2.30 -10.90
CA TYR A 35 -22.03 1.84 -9.54
C TYR A 35 -22.94 2.76 -8.75
N GLY A 36 -23.51 3.79 -9.35
CA GLY A 36 -24.21 4.84 -8.63
C GLY A 36 -23.24 5.66 -7.75
N LYS A 37 -23.78 6.29 -6.72
CA LYS A 37 -22.96 7.06 -5.75
C LYS A 37 -22.20 6.11 -4.83
N VAL A 38 -20.88 6.01 -5.01
CA VAL A 38 -20.00 5.27 -4.11
C VAL A 38 -19.91 5.99 -2.77
N LYS A 39 -20.18 5.31 -1.69
CA LYS A 39 -20.09 5.86 -0.31
C LYS A 39 -18.89 5.34 0.46
N SER A 40 -18.47 4.12 0.19
CA SER A 40 -17.35 3.53 0.88
C SER A 40 -16.55 2.59 0.00
N ILE A 41 -15.26 2.47 0.29
CA ILE A 41 -14.37 1.46 -0.27
C ILE A 41 -13.63 0.79 0.88
N ASN A 42 -13.57 -0.55 0.87
CA ASN A 42 -12.71 -1.29 1.78
C ASN A 42 -11.43 -1.71 1.08
N VAL A 43 -10.30 -1.43 1.72
CA VAL A 43 -8.96 -1.77 1.26
C VAL A 43 -8.35 -2.79 2.21
N ASN A 44 -8.00 -3.96 1.72
CA ASN A 44 -7.27 -4.95 2.48
C ASN A 44 -5.83 -5.03 1.96
N VAL A 45 -4.87 -4.98 2.87
CA VAL A 45 -3.45 -5.14 2.56
C VAL A 45 -2.83 -6.22 3.44
N GLY A 46 -1.70 -6.73 3.01
CA GLY A 46 -0.97 -7.78 3.73
C GLY A 46 -0.46 -7.34 5.11
N PRO A 47 0.20 -8.25 5.82
CA PRO A 47 0.67 -8.01 7.18
C PRO A 47 1.74 -6.92 7.23
N MET A 48 1.96 -6.39 8.42
CA MET A 48 3.09 -5.52 8.71
C MET A 48 4.42 -6.29 8.56
N SER A 49 5.49 -5.54 8.33
CA SER A 49 6.84 -6.08 8.38
C SER A 49 7.23 -6.49 9.80
N LYS A 50 8.19 -7.39 9.90
CA LYS A 50 8.69 -7.99 11.15
C LYS A 50 10.19 -7.77 11.30
N PRO A 51 10.75 -7.86 12.50
CA PRO A 51 12.20 -7.86 12.69
C PRO A 51 12.87 -9.00 11.92
N CYS A 52 14.08 -8.75 11.44
CA CYS A 52 14.87 -9.72 10.68
C CYS A 52 15.97 -10.33 11.54
N ASN A 53 15.72 -11.52 12.07
CA ASN A 53 16.68 -12.27 12.90
C ASN A 53 17.23 -13.47 12.13
N LEU A 54 17.88 -13.23 11.00
CA LEU A 54 18.50 -14.27 10.18
C LEU A 54 19.97 -14.42 10.52
N PRO A 55 20.51 -15.66 10.59
CA PRO A 55 21.92 -15.90 10.85
C PRO A 55 22.79 -15.38 9.69
N PRO A 56 24.07 -15.06 9.95
CA PRO A 56 24.99 -14.66 8.90
C PRO A 56 25.27 -15.82 7.92
N GLU A 57 25.43 -15.49 6.66
CA GLU A 57 25.89 -16.35 5.58
C GLU A 57 27.06 -15.70 4.84
N ASN A 58 27.82 -16.47 4.07
CA ASN A 58 28.85 -15.92 3.21
C ASN A 58 28.25 -15.11 2.06
N VAL A 59 28.78 -13.92 1.82
CA VAL A 59 28.37 -13.10 0.67
C VAL A 59 28.83 -13.81 -0.62
N PRO A 60 27.95 -14.01 -1.61
CA PRO A 60 28.36 -14.50 -2.94
C PRO A 60 29.41 -13.59 -3.56
N GLY A 61 30.39 -14.18 -4.27
CA GLY A 61 31.55 -13.44 -4.77
C GLY A 61 31.24 -12.36 -5.81
N ASP A 62 30.08 -12.43 -6.45
CA ASP A 62 29.57 -11.48 -7.44
C ASP A 62 28.61 -10.43 -6.86
N MET A 63 28.37 -10.45 -5.54
CA MET A 63 27.42 -9.57 -4.88
C MET A 63 28.11 -8.47 -4.06
N ASN A 64 27.78 -7.23 -4.35
CA ASN A 64 28.13 -6.10 -3.48
C ASN A 64 27.04 -5.92 -2.41
N TRP A 65 27.26 -6.54 -1.24
CA TRP A 65 26.31 -6.54 -0.14
C TRP A 65 26.06 -5.15 0.45
N GLU A 66 27.09 -4.32 0.57
CA GLU A 66 26.94 -2.96 1.11
C GLU A 66 26.11 -2.08 0.17
N MET A 67 26.31 -2.22 -1.14
CA MET A 67 25.49 -1.50 -2.11
C MET A 67 24.04 -1.98 -2.08
N TRP A 68 23.80 -3.26 -1.84
CA TRP A 68 22.44 -3.79 -1.68
C TRP A 68 21.77 -3.23 -0.43
N LEU A 69 22.47 -3.16 0.70
CA LEU A 69 21.94 -2.57 1.93
C LEU A 69 21.58 -1.09 1.75
N GLY A 70 22.38 -0.34 1.00
CA GLY A 70 22.16 1.09 0.79
C GLY A 70 22.05 1.86 2.11
N PRO A 71 20.98 2.64 2.35
CA PRO A 71 20.78 3.39 3.59
C PRO A 71 20.21 2.58 4.75
N ALA A 72 19.93 1.27 4.56
CA ALA A 72 19.40 0.43 5.61
C ALA A 72 20.46 0.18 6.72
N PRO A 73 20.05 -0.15 7.95
CA PRO A 73 20.98 -0.52 9.00
C PRO A 73 21.89 -1.67 8.57
N TRP A 74 23.16 -1.57 8.93
CA TRP A 74 24.09 -2.65 8.61
C TRP A 74 23.64 -3.97 9.27
N ALA A 75 23.67 -5.04 8.49
CA ALA A 75 23.37 -6.39 8.92
C ALA A 75 24.19 -7.40 8.11
N PRO A 76 24.54 -8.55 8.69
CA PRO A 76 25.24 -9.59 7.97
C PRO A 76 24.40 -10.12 6.80
N TYR A 77 25.04 -10.55 5.75
CA TYR A 77 24.38 -11.17 4.61
C TYR A 77 23.57 -12.42 5.02
N ASN A 78 22.43 -12.56 4.42
CA ASN A 78 21.67 -13.80 4.39
C ASN A 78 20.85 -13.85 3.11
N SER A 79 20.88 -14.95 2.40
CA SER A 79 20.22 -15.13 1.11
C SER A 79 18.70 -14.88 1.19
N LYS A 80 18.06 -15.18 2.31
CA LYS A 80 16.63 -14.91 2.53
C LYS A 80 16.27 -13.43 2.65
N ARG A 81 17.24 -12.54 2.94
CA ARG A 81 17.01 -11.09 2.91
C ARG A 81 16.81 -10.60 1.48
N CYS A 82 17.62 -11.11 0.55
CA CYS A 82 17.63 -10.69 -0.84
C CYS A 82 16.69 -11.50 -1.71
N SER A 83 16.41 -12.75 -1.31
CA SER A 83 15.58 -13.66 -2.08
C SER A 83 14.11 -13.20 -2.03
N GLY A 84 13.41 -13.58 -3.02
CA GLY A 84 11.99 -13.41 -3.07
C GLY A 84 11.59 -12.44 -4.16
N ASN A 85 10.99 -12.99 -5.13
CA ASN A 85 10.04 -12.34 -5.98
C ASN A 85 8.78 -12.00 -5.16
N PHE A 86 7.82 -11.40 -5.79
CA PHE A 86 6.54 -10.95 -5.25
C PHE A 86 5.69 -12.01 -4.54
N SER A 87 6.13 -13.25 -4.50
CA SER A 87 5.36 -14.33 -3.92
C SER A 87 5.48 -14.29 -2.40
N THR A 88 4.43 -14.29 -1.85
CA THR A 88 3.77 -14.80 -0.63
C THR A 88 4.60 -15.62 0.37
N SER A 89 5.85 -15.94 0.13
CA SER A 89 6.64 -16.82 1.00
C SER A 89 7.11 -16.18 2.32
N GLY A 90 6.79 -14.93 2.58
CA GLY A 90 7.07 -14.28 3.87
C GLY A 90 8.54 -14.11 4.25
N ASN A 91 9.46 -14.39 3.35
CA ASN A 91 10.91 -14.41 3.57
C ASN A 91 11.67 -13.59 2.52
N SER A 92 11.20 -12.41 2.18
CA SER A 92 11.92 -11.47 1.33
C SER A 92 12.13 -10.16 2.08
N TRP A 93 12.99 -9.29 1.55
CA TRP A 93 13.22 -7.94 2.09
C TRP A 93 11.92 -7.18 2.41
N ARG A 94 10.84 -7.42 1.66
CA ARG A 94 9.52 -6.82 1.88
C ARG A 94 8.89 -7.15 3.22
N SER A 95 9.30 -8.28 3.82
CA SER A 95 8.77 -8.75 5.10
C SER A 95 9.53 -8.20 6.31
N TYR A 96 10.65 -7.49 6.09
CA TYR A 96 11.52 -7.06 7.18
C TYR A 96 11.48 -5.54 7.34
N ILE A 97 11.37 -5.10 8.62
CA ILE A 97 11.20 -3.69 8.99
C ILE A 97 12.39 -2.82 8.59
N ASP A 98 13.59 -3.39 8.52
CA ASP A 98 14.82 -2.68 8.10
C ASP A 98 14.75 -2.20 6.64
N TYR A 99 13.90 -2.83 5.82
CA TYR A 99 13.85 -2.60 4.37
C TYR A 99 12.46 -2.20 3.87
N SER A 100 11.40 -2.47 4.63
CA SER A 100 10.03 -2.29 4.16
C SER A 100 9.06 -2.03 5.32
N GLY A 101 8.04 -1.24 5.09
CA GLY A 101 6.91 -1.09 6.01
C GLY A 101 5.84 -2.18 5.86
N GLY A 102 6.13 -3.25 5.12
CA GLY A 102 5.19 -4.35 4.91
C GLY A 102 4.03 -4.01 3.98
N GLY A 103 2.93 -4.76 4.13
CA GLY A 103 1.78 -4.66 3.23
C GLY A 103 1.22 -3.26 3.08
N MET A 104 1.23 -2.44 4.14
CA MET A 104 0.70 -1.08 4.09
C MET A 104 1.49 -0.18 3.14
N THR A 105 2.80 -0.23 3.14
CA THR A 105 3.64 0.65 2.30
C THR A 105 3.91 0.05 0.92
N ASP A 106 3.78 -1.24 0.76
CA ASP A 106 3.92 -1.96 -0.53
C ASP A 106 2.56 -2.00 -1.25
N TRP A 107 1.75 -3.02 -1.01
CA TRP A 107 0.43 -3.16 -1.64
C TRP A 107 -0.55 -2.04 -1.27
N GLY A 108 -0.43 -1.48 -0.07
CA GLY A 108 -1.25 -0.35 0.36
C GLY A 108 -1.09 0.85 -0.56
N ALA A 109 0.11 1.15 -1.04
CA ALA A 109 0.34 2.24 -1.99
C ALA A 109 -0.48 2.05 -3.28
N HIS A 110 -0.60 0.81 -3.77
CA HIS A 110 -1.43 0.50 -4.95
C HIS A 110 -2.92 0.53 -4.62
N HIS A 111 -3.34 -0.12 -3.56
CA HIS A 111 -4.75 -0.29 -3.22
C HIS A 111 -5.40 1.03 -2.78
N PHE A 112 -4.76 1.78 -1.88
CA PHE A 112 -5.24 3.11 -1.49
C PHE A 112 -5.14 4.11 -2.64
N GLY A 113 -4.07 4.04 -3.44
CA GLY A 113 -3.94 4.83 -4.65
C GLY A 113 -5.10 4.59 -5.62
N GLY A 114 -5.44 3.33 -5.89
CA GLY A 114 -6.60 2.97 -6.71
C GLY A 114 -7.93 3.43 -6.11
N ALA A 115 -8.12 3.24 -4.80
CA ALA A 115 -9.33 3.64 -4.09
C ALA A 115 -9.55 5.16 -4.14
N THR A 116 -8.54 5.95 -3.75
CA THR A 116 -8.62 7.42 -3.75
C THR A 116 -8.81 7.97 -5.17
N PHE A 117 -8.20 7.32 -6.17
CA PHE A 117 -8.36 7.70 -7.57
C PHE A 117 -9.77 7.39 -8.09
N ALA A 118 -10.34 6.25 -7.70
CA ALA A 118 -11.68 5.85 -8.14
C ALA A 118 -12.79 6.79 -7.65
N VAL A 119 -12.65 7.34 -6.44
CA VAL A 119 -13.66 8.22 -5.83
C VAL A 119 -13.26 9.68 -5.77
N ASP A 120 -12.18 10.03 -6.44
CA ASP A 120 -11.66 11.40 -6.60
C ASP A 120 -11.46 12.17 -5.28
N VAL A 121 -10.88 11.52 -4.31
CA VAL A 121 -10.48 12.15 -3.04
C VAL A 121 -8.98 12.39 -2.92
N ARG A 122 -8.25 12.36 -4.03
CA ARG A 122 -6.78 12.52 -4.09
C ARG A 122 -6.27 13.84 -3.51
N GLU A 123 -7.02 14.90 -3.72
CA GLU A 123 -6.69 16.23 -3.24
C GLU A 123 -7.31 16.54 -1.87
N LEU A 124 -8.09 15.61 -1.32
CA LEU A 124 -8.71 15.75 -0.02
C LEU A 124 -7.88 15.04 1.06
N GLN A 125 -7.84 15.66 2.24
CA GLN A 125 -7.35 14.98 3.44
C GLN A 125 -8.54 14.36 4.19
N PRO A 126 -8.37 13.18 4.79
CA PRO A 126 -9.39 12.66 5.70
C PRO A 126 -9.62 13.64 6.85
N LYS A 127 -10.88 13.92 7.14
CA LYS A 127 -11.29 14.74 8.29
C LYS A 127 -11.05 13.99 9.61
N GLU A 128 -11.27 12.68 9.57
CA GLU A 128 -11.15 11.81 10.74
C GLU A 128 -10.44 10.51 10.35
N VAL A 129 -9.59 10.04 11.25
CA VAL A 129 -8.97 8.71 11.21
C VAL A 129 -9.37 8.00 12.49
N ILE A 130 -10.18 6.96 12.36
CA ILE A 130 -10.82 6.29 13.49
C ILE A 130 -10.38 4.84 13.52
N LEU A 131 -10.04 4.35 14.71
CA LEU A 131 -9.90 2.93 14.98
C LEU A 131 -11.26 2.39 15.39
N ASP A 132 -11.90 1.68 14.48
CA ASP A 132 -13.20 1.05 14.66
C ASP A 132 -13.08 -0.44 15.03
N GLU A 133 -14.19 -1.02 15.49
CA GLU A 133 -14.27 -2.46 15.78
C GLU A 133 -15.56 -3.05 15.20
N LYS A 134 -15.43 -4.25 14.62
CA LYS A 134 -16.55 -5.06 14.17
C LYS A 134 -16.24 -6.54 14.38
N ASP A 135 -17.17 -7.25 15.01
CA ASP A 135 -17.05 -8.70 15.30
C ASP A 135 -15.72 -9.03 16.05
N GLY A 136 -15.34 -8.20 17.04
CA GLY A 136 -14.12 -8.34 17.82
C GLY A 136 -12.83 -8.05 17.05
N LYS A 137 -12.91 -7.53 15.84
CA LYS A 137 -11.75 -7.20 14.99
C LYS A 137 -11.66 -5.70 14.76
N LYS A 138 -10.50 -5.13 15.07
CA LYS A 138 -10.20 -3.73 14.86
C LYS A 138 -9.86 -3.46 13.39
N PHE A 139 -10.33 -2.32 12.89
CA PHE A 139 -10.02 -1.82 11.55
C PHE A 139 -9.93 -0.30 11.57
N VAL A 140 -9.38 0.30 10.52
CA VAL A 140 -9.23 1.75 10.41
C VAL A 140 -10.25 2.31 9.42
N SER A 141 -10.90 3.40 9.80
CA SER A 141 -11.81 4.17 8.95
C SER A 141 -11.22 5.56 8.68
N LEU A 142 -11.08 5.92 7.41
CA LEU A 142 -10.72 7.25 6.94
C LEU A 142 -11.99 7.94 6.44
N ARG A 143 -12.46 8.98 7.13
CA ARG A 143 -13.65 9.74 6.75
C ARG A 143 -13.28 11.05 6.10
N TYR A 144 -13.79 11.27 4.91
CA TYR A 144 -13.52 12.47 4.11
C TYR A 144 -14.63 13.53 4.24
N PRO A 145 -14.34 14.83 4.01
CA PRO A 145 -15.33 15.90 4.13
C PRO A 145 -16.55 15.75 3.20
N ASN A 146 -16.40 15.08 2.07
CA ASN A 146 -17.48 14.83 1.09
C ASN A 146 -18.38 13.63 1.47
N GLY A 147 -18.19 13.04 2.65
CA GLY A 147 -18.95 11.89 3.13
C GLY A 147 -18.43 10.52 2.66
N MET A 148 -17.32 10.49 1.89
CA MET A 148 -16.67 9.25 1.50
C MET A 148 -15.98 8.61 2.71
N GLU A 149 -16.07 7.28 2.82
CA GLU A 149 -15.33 6.49 3.80
C GLU A 149 -14.42 5.48 3.08
N ILE A 150 -13.13 5.47 3.45
CA ILE A 150 -12.22 4.40 3.04
C ILE A 150 -11.82 3.62 4.29
N THR A 151 -12.11 2.32 4.32
CA THR A 151 -11.78 1.45 5.45
C THR A 151 -10.59 0.55 5.11
N HIS A 152 -9.82 0.20 6.12
CA HIS A 152 -8.69 -0.71 6.01
C HIS A 152 -8.94 -1.96 6.85
N ASN A 153 -8.96 -3.12 6.18
CA ASN A 153 -9.16 -4.44 6.80
C ASN A 153 -10.49 -4.58 7.58
N LYS A 154 -11.56 -3.95 7.11
CA LYS A 154 -12.89 -4.09 7.71
C LYS A 154 -13.38 -5.55 7.61
N PRO A 155 -13.75 -6.19 8.73
CA PRO A 155 -14.18 -7.59 8.73
C PRO A 155 -15.43 -7.84 7.90
N GLY A 156 -15.49 -9.01 7.27
CA GLY A 156 -16.64 -9.44 6.46
C GLY A 156 -16.79 -8.73 5.12
N VAL A 157 -15.79 -7.94 4.72
CA VAL A 157 -15.78 -7.23 3.43
C VAL A 157 -14.57 -7.72 2.63
N GLY A 158 -14.84 -8.10 1.38
CA GLY A 158 -13.78 -8.59 0.48
C GLY A 158 -12.73 -7.54 0.16
N GLN A 159 -11.66 -7.98 -0.50
CA GLN A 159 -10.60 -7.11 -0.98
C GLN A 159 -11.18 -6.14 -2.01
N MET A 160 -11.00 -4.84 -1.80
CA MET A 160 -11.51 -3.76 -2.64
C MET A 160 -13.04 -3.82 -2.90
N HIS A 161 -13.81 -3.76 -1.83
CA HIS A 161 -15.27 -3.68 -1.89
C HIS A 161 -15.74 -2.23 -2.04
N VAL A 162 -16.65 -2.01 -2.98
CA VAL A 162 -17.29 -0.72 -3.22
C VAL A 162 -18.69 -0.75 -2.58
N GLY A 163 -18.87 0.03 -1.53
CA GLY A 163 -20.19 0.21 -0.89
C GLY A 163 -21.06 1.18 -1.71
N ARG A 164 -22.30 0.78 -1.96
CA ARG A 164 -23.32 1.59 -2.65
C ARG A 164 -24.46 1.93 -1.70
N ASP A 165 -25.25 2.94 -2.06
CA ASP A 165 -26.60 3.03 -1.54
C ASP A 165 -27.38 1.78 -1.99
N ASN A 166 -28.03 1.11 -1.03
CA ASN A 166 -29.05 0.12 -1.38
C ASN A 166 -30.16 0.87 -2.09
N VAL A 167 -30.30 0.62 -3.37
CA VAL A 167 -31.51 0.93 -4.13
C VAL A 167 -32.42 -0.26 -4.00
#